data_ded9b2dd952984c9039295fbed69f548
#
_entry.id   ded9b2dd952984c9039295fbed69f548
#
_cell.length_a   1.000
_cell.length_b   1.000
_cell.length_c   1.000
_cell.angle_alpha   90.00
_cell.angle_beta   90.00
_cell.angle_gamma   90.00
#
_symmetry.space_group_name_H-M   'P 1'
#
loop_
_entity.id
_entity.type
_entity.pdbx_description
1 polymer ?
#
loop_
_entity_poly.entity_id
_entity_poly.type
_entity_poly.pdbx_seq_one_letter_code
_entity_poly.pdbx_strand_id
1 'polypeptide(L)'
;MHFTEAGVDEFLEIFEMNKVAIRNFPGCTHLQLLKDTDDALCYTTLSHWDKQESLNLYRQSELFGKVWGRVKTLFSERSQAFSLQKFIEI
;
A
#
# COMPACT_ATOMS: atom_id res chain seq x y z
N MET A 1 1.36 3.89 6.83
CA MET A 1 1.14 2.51 7.35
C MET A 1 2.13 2.23 8.47
N HIS A 2 1.64 1.89 9.61
CA HIS A 2 2.48 1.54 10.75
C HIS A 2 2.28 0.06 11.10
N PHE A 3 3.36 -0.69 11.12
CA PHE A 3 3.33 -2.13 11.31
C PHE A 3 3.87 -2.54 12.68
N THR A 4 3.59 -3.79 13.07
CA THR A 4 4.32 -4.44 14.14
C THR A 4 5.68 -4.87 13.59
N GLU A 5 6.65 -5.18 14.47
CA GLU A 5 7.97 -5.64 14.02
C GLU A 5 7.88 -6.88 13.13
N ALA A 6 7.07 -7.85 13.53
CA ALA A 6 6.85 -9.06 12.73
C ALA A 6 6.14 -8.74 11.41
N GLY A 7 5.24 -7.75 11.43
CA GLY A 7 4.48 -7.35 10.26
C GLY A 7 5.30 -6.69 9.17
N VAL A 8 6.38 -5.99 9.53
CA VAL A 8 7.24 -5.33 8.55
C VAL A 8 7.82 -6.32 7.56
N ASP A 9 8.39 -7.40 8.04
CA ASP A 9 9.03 -8.39 7.17
C ASP A 9 8.02 -9.01 6.22
N GLU A 10 6.85 -9.36 6.73
CA GLU A 10 5.78 -9.94 5.90
C GLU A 10 5.25 -8.92 4.89
N PHE A 11 5.08 -7.66 5.30
CA PHE A 11 4.67 -6.60 4.39
C PHE A 11 5.66 -6.42 3.25
N LEU A 12 6.95 -6.36 3.54
CA LEU A 12 7.97 -6.18 2.53
C LEU A 12 7.99 -7.34 1.54
N GLU A 13 7.76 -8.55 2.02
CA GLU A 13 7.65 -9.73 1.16
C GLU A 13 6.43 -9.64 0.25
N ILE A 14 5.27 -9.28 0.79
CA ILE A 14 4.04 -9.12 0.00
C ILE A 14 4.23 -8.03 -1.06
N PHE A 15 4.81 -6.90 -0.68
CA PHE A 15 5.04 -5.80 -1.61
C PHE A 15 6.00 -6.21 -2.72
N GLU A 16 7.10 -6.86 -2.38
CA GLU A 16 8.08 -7.32 -3.36
C GLU A 16 7.46 -8.27 -4.38
N MET A 17 6.59 -9.17 -3.94
CA MET A 17 5.91 -10.12 -4.82
C MET A 17 4.88 -9.48 -5.75
N ASN A 18 4.35 -8.33 -5.37
CA ASN A 18 3.23 -7.72 -6.09
C ASN A 18 3.55 -6.37 -6.73
N LYS A 19 4.71 -5.79 -6.44
CA LYS A 19 5.04 -4.42 -6.90
C LYS A 19 5.01 -4.28 -8.42
N VAL A 20 5.48 -5.27 -9.15
CA VAL A 20 5.49 -5.23 -10.61
C VAL A 20 4.07 -5.25 -11.16
N ALA A 21 3.22 -6.11 -10.60
CA ALA A 21 1.81 -6.18 -11.01
C ALA A 21 1.08 -4.87 -10.74
N ILE A 22 1.34 -4.24 -9.59
CA ILE A 22 0.75 -2.95 -9.26
C ILE A 22 1.25 -1.86 -10.21
N ARG A 23 2.57 -1.79 -10.43
CA ARG A 23 3.16 -0.79 -11.32
C ARG A 23 2.65 -0.92 -12.75
N ASN A 24 2.37 -2.13 -13.19
CA ASN A 24 1.88 -2.41 -14.54
C ASN A 24 0.35 -2.36 -14.65
N PHE A 25 -0.34 -2.05 -13.58
CA PHE A 25 -1.79 -1.90 -13.65
C PHE A 25 -2.12 -0.73 -14.60
N PRO A 26 -3.14 -0.89 -15.47
CA PRO A 26 -3.47 0.15 -16.46
C PRO A 26 -3.66 1.53 -15.83
N GLY A 27 -2.92 2.51 -16.31
CA GLY A 27 -2.98 3.88 -15.81
C GLY A 27 -2.01 4.22 -14.69
N CYS A 28 -1.33 3.24 -14.11
CA CYS A 28 -0.31 3.50 -13.10
C CYS A 28 0.97 3.96 -13.79
N THR A 29 1.42 5.16 -13.45
CA THR A 29 2.62 5.75 -14.06
C THR A 29 3.82 5.77 -13.12
N HIS A 30 3.60 5.56 -11.83
CA HIS A 30 4.66 5.58 -10.84
C HIS A 30 4.22 4.81 -9.60
N LEU A 31 5.16 4.07 -9.01
CA LEU A 31 4.96 3.39 -7.73
C LEU A 31 6.24 3.47 -6.92
N GLN A 32 6.11 3.89 -5.68
CA GLN A 32 7.26 4.04 -4.78
C GLN A 32 6.86 3.64 -3.36
N LEU A 33 7.75 2.96 -2.68
CA LEU A 33 7.61 2.65 -1.27
C LEU A 33 8.58 3.50 -0.48
N LEU A 34 8.07 4.27 0.47
CA LEU A 34 8.84 5.17 1.31
C LEU A 34 8.87 4.66 2.74
N LYS A 35 10.03 4.71 3.34
CA LYS A 35 10.22 4.36 4.75
C LYS A 35 10.38 5.65 5.54
N ASP A 36 9.71 5.74 6.68
CA ASP A 36 9.84 6.90 7.57
C ASP A 36 11.26 6.96 8.14
N THR A 37 11.87 8.15 8.18
CA THR A 37 13.22 8.33 8.67
C THR A 37 13.33 8.17 10.19
N ASP A 38 12.25 8.46 10.89
CA ASP A 38 12.23 8.45 12.36
C ASP A 38 11.57 7.21 12.95
N ASP A 39 10.81 6.48 12.16
CA ASP A 39 10.08 5.29 12.62
C ASP A 39 10.29 4.13 11.65
N ALA A 40 11.10 3.16 12.08
CA ALA A 40 11.44 2.00 11.25
C ALA A 40 10.25 1.09 10.94
N LEU A 41 9.13 1.27 11.63
CA LEU A 41 7.92 0.48 11.42
C LEU A 41 6.87 1.19 10.57
N CYS A 42 7.19 2.40 10.09
CA CYS A 42 6.25 3.20 9.31
C CYS A 42 6.67 3.28 7.85
N TYR A 43 5.74 2.92 6.96
CA TYR A 43 5.94 2.94 5.51
C TYR A 43 4.78 3.64 4.82
N THR A 44 5.06 4.23 3.67
CA THR A 44 4.06 4.88 2.84
C THR A 44 4.25 4.47 1.39
N THR A 45 3.16 4.10 0.72
CA THR A 45 3.21 3.89 -0.73
C THR A 45 2.79 5.17 -1.42
N LEU A 46 3.55 5.55 -2.45
CA LEU A 46 3.24 6.66 -3.32
C LEU A 46 3.00 6.12 -4.72
N SER A 47 1.86 6.42 -5.29
CA SER A 47 1.54 6.01 -6.66
C SER A 47 0.95 7.17 -7.44
N HIS A 48 1.27 7.22 -8.71
CA HIS A 48 0.73 8.22 -9.63
C HIS A 48 -0.11 7.51 -10.70
N TRP A 49 -1.21 8.13 -11.08
CA TRP A 49 -2.15 7.57 -12.03
C TRP A 49 -2.44 8.59 -13.12
N ASP A 50 -2.66 8.11 -14.33
CA ASP A 50 -2.93 8.98 -15.46
C ASP A 50 -4.26 9.73 -15.32
N LYS A 51 -5.22 9.12 -14.63
CA LYS A 51 -6.53 9.72 -14.36
C LYS A 51 -7.21 9.06 -13.18
N GLN A 52 -8.17 9.74 -12.58
CA GLN A 52 -8.90 9.26 -11.42
C GLN A 52 -9.62 7.93 -11.69
N GLU A 53 -10.15 7.76 -12.88
CA GLU A 53 -10.84 6.53 -13.26
C GLU A 53 -9.92 5.31 -13.16
N SER A 54 -8.66 5.44 -13.58
CA SER A 54 -7.68 4.35 -13.49
C SER A 54 -7.43 3.95 -12.05
N LEU A 55 -7.29 4.92 -11.15
CA LEU A 55 -7.13 4.64 -9.73
C LEU A 55 -8.36 3.94 -9.16
N ASN A 56 -9.55 4.37 -9.55
CA ASN A 56 -10.79 3.75 -9.09
C ASN A 56 -10.88 2.29 -9.52
N LEU A 57 -10.50 2.00 -10.77
CA LEU A 57 -10.48 0.62 -11.28
C LEU A 57 -9.48 -0.24 -10.51
N TYR A 58 -8.30 0.32 -10.20
CA TYR A 58 -7.32 -0.39 -9.38
C TYR A 58 -7.89 -0.74 -8.01
N ARG A 59 -8.54 0.21 -7.34
CA ARG A 59 -9.13 0.00 -6.02
C ARG A 59 -10.21 -1.07 -5.99
N GLN A 60 -10.88 -1.30 -7.12
CA GLN A 60 -11.93 -2.31 -7.25
C GLN A 60 -11.39 -3.65 -7.75
N SER A 61 -10.12 -3.73 -8.07
CA SER A 61 -9.52 -4.92 -8.66
C SER A 61 -9.26 -6.03 -7.64
N GLU A 62 -9.15 -7.26 -8.14
CA GLU A 62 -8.74 -8.40 -7.32
C GLU A 62 -7.34 -8.21 -6.77
N LEU A 63 -6.45 -7.62 -7.58
CA LEU A 63 -5.08 -7.35 -7.15
C LEU A 63 -5.07 -6.48 -5.90
N PHE A 64 -5.84 -5.39 -5.90
CA PHE A 64 -5.93 -4.50 -4.75
C PHE A 64 -6.47 -5.24 -3.53
N GLY A 65 -7.55 -5.97 -3.68
CA GLY A 65 -8.16 -6.70 -2.56
C GLY A 65 -7.23 -7.77 -2.00
N LYS A 66 -6.54 -8.49 -2.87
CA LYS A 66 -5.61 -9.54 -2.48
C LYS A 66 -4.43 -8.97 -1.69
N VAL A 67 -3.82 -7.91 -2.20
CA VAL A 67 -2.63 -7.32 -1.58
C VAL A 67 -3.00 -6.56 -0.31
N TRP A 68 -3.90 -5.62 -0.40
CA TRP A 68 -4.18 -4.70 0.71
C TRP A 68 -5.04 -5.32 1.79
N GLY A 69 -5.91 -6.27 1.45
CA GLY A 69 -6.65 -7.04 2.43
C GLY A 69 -5.72 -7.81 3.38
N ARG A 70 -4.62 -8.32 2.84
CA ARG A 70 -3.62 -9.02 3.63
C ARG A 70 -2.73 -8.05 4.42
N VAL A 71 -2.32 -6.96 3.79
CA VAL A 71 -1.48 -5.95 4.43
C VAL A 71 -2.16 -5.32 5.63
N LYS A 72 -3.47 -5.09 5.56
CA LYS A 72 -4.23 -4.53 6.68
C LYS A 72 -4.11 -5.35 7.97
N THR A 73 -3.96 -6.64 7.86
CA THR A 73 -3.85 -7.51 9.05
C THR A 73 -2.51 -7.35 9.76
N LEU A 74 -1.55 -6.69 9.12
CA LEU A 74 -0.20 -6.50 9.66
C LEU A 74 -0.03 -5.16 10.37
N PHE A 75 -1.03 -4.28 10.29
CA PHE A 75 -0.97 -2.98 10.94
C PHE A 75 -1.05 -3.13 12.45
N SER A 76 -0.38 -2.23 13.17
CA SER A 76 -0.65 -2.05 14.59
C SER A 76 -2.03 -1.40 14.73
N GLU A 77 -2.72 -1.63 15.86
CA GLU A 77 -4.05 -1.08 16.09
C GLU A 77 -4.11 0.43 15.87
N ARG A 78 -3.11 1.13 16.36
CA ARG A 78 -3.04 2.58 16.28
C ARG A 78 -2.92 3.07 14.85
N SER A 79 -2.15 2.38 14.04
CA SER A 79 -1.86 2.78 12.69
C SER A 79 -3.00 2.43 11.72
N GLN A 80 -3.80 1.46 12.04
CA GLN A 80 -4.86 0.97 11.18
C GLN A 80 -5.86 2.07 10.82
N ALA A 81 -6.36 2.79 11.80
CA ALA A 81 -7.30 3.89 11.56
C ALA A 81 -6.65 5.04 10.79
N PHE A 82 -5.42 5.37 11.15
CA PHE A 82 -4.65 6.42 10.49
C PHE A 82 -4.38 6.08 9.02
N SER A 83 -3.99 4.85 8.74
CA SER A 83 -3.71 4.41 7.38
C SER A 83 -4.95 4.42 6.50
N LEU A 84 -6.08 4.02 7.02
CA LEU A 84 -7.34 4.07 6.29
C LEU A 84 -7.71 5.50 5.90
N GLN A 85 -7.52 6.43 6.82
CA GLN A 85 -7.80 7.83 6.58
C GLN A 85 -6.93 8.40 5.46
N LYS A 86 -5.64 8.13 5.49
CA LYS A 86 -4.71 8.57 4.45
C LYS A 86 -5.08 7.99 3.09
N PHE A 87 -5.49 6.74 3.07
CA PHE A 87 -5.82 6.06 1.84
C PHE A 87 -7.03 6.68 1.15
N ILE A 88 -8.00 7.13 1.93
CA ILE A 88 -9.21 7.78 1.40
C ILE A 88 -8.88 9.12 0.75
N GLU A 89 -7.91 9.83 1.28
CA GLU A 89 -7.52 11.15 0.77
C GLU A 89 -6.80 11.09 -0.58
N ILE A 90 -6.22 9.98 -0.91
CA ILE A 90 -5.53 9.81 -2.19
C ILE A 90 -6.53 9.62 -3.33
#